data_5c709e3cc4f7964f3f0819235daeb0f6
#
_entry.id   5c709e3cc4f7964f3f0819235daeb0f6
#
_cell.length_a   1.000
_cell.length_b   1.000
_cell.length_c   1.000
_cell.angle_alpha   90.00
_cell.angle_beta   90.00
_cell.angle_gamma   90.00
#
_symmetry.space_group_name_H-M   'P 1'
#
loop_
_entity.id
_entity.type
_entity.pdbx_description
1 polymer ?
#
loop_
_entity_poly.entity_id
_entity_poly.type
_entity_poly.pdbx_seq_one_letter_code
_entity_poly.pdbx_strand_id
1 'polypeptide(L)'
;MSVEVDQYLEKLDSTHIVLFHEGGKETKETEFGFIKKGLAKNEHCFYTTQTPGKILNEMKEFGIDTDANTELIHIVEIPEKFEDYSKMILDKVAALPEDSKVRVVSTHYFDFDTEEKTDRMAEIEQCVDDDFHKINGNFVCSFEVIR
;
A
#
# COMPACT_ATOMS: atom_id res chain seq x y z
N MET A 1 -4.06 -15.27 -0.36
CA MET A 1 -5.36 -14.74 -0.78
C MET A 1 -5.78 -15.41 -2.07
N SER A 2 -6.99 -15.21 -2.52
CA SER A 2 -7.55 -15.93 -3.63
C SER A 2 -7.40 -15.19 -4.95
N VAL A 3 -7.59 -15.91 -6.05
CA VAL A 3 -7.64 -15.34 -7.40
C VAL A 3 -8.77 -14.30 -7.50
N GLU A 4 -9.88 -14.53 -6.80
CA GLU A 4 -11.00 -13.58 -6.78
C GLU A 4 -10.60 -12.23 -6.17
N VAL A 5 -9.79 -12.23 -5.10
CA VAL A 5 -9.29 -10.99 -4.50
C VAL A 5 -8.38 -10.26 -5.49
N ASP A 6 -7.47 -10.97 -6.13
CA ASP A 6 -6.56 -10.37 -7.12
C ASP A 6 -7.34 -9.77 -8.29
N GLN A 7 -8.35 -10.47 -8.80
CA GLN A 7 -9.21 -9.97 -9.87
C GLN A 7 -10.03 -8.76 -9.43
N TYR A 8 -10.52 -8.78 -8.20
CA TYR A 8 -11.27 -7.65 -7.64
C TYR A 8 -10.40 -6.39 -7.57
N LEU A 9 -9.17 -6.52 -7.06
CA LEU A 9 -8.24 -5.38 -6.96
C LEU A 9 -7.94 -4.77 -8.32
N GLU A 10 -7.87 -5.58 -9.38
CA GLU A 10 -7.61 -5.08 -10.72
C GLU A 10 -8.77 -4.29 -11.34
N LYS A 11 -9.98 -4.48 -10.85
CA LYS A 11 -11.16 -3.77 -11.35
C LYS A 11 -11.40 -2.45 -10.65
N LEU A 12 -10.62 -2.13 -9.63
CA LEU A 12 -10.83 -0.92 -8.85
C LEU A 12 -10.35 0.32 -9.60
N ASP A 13 -11.01 1.41 -9.36
CA ASP A 13 -10.63 2.72 -9.87
C ASP A 13 -10.92 3.75 -8.78
N SER A 14 -9.89 4.51 -8.40
CA SER A 14 -9.98 5.57 -7.38
C SER A 14 -10.67 5.10 -6.11
N THR A 15 -10.21 3.98 -5.56
CA THR A 15 -10.84 3.33 -4.41
C THR A 15 -9.85 3.10 -3.27
N HIS A 16 -10.32 3.28 -2.04
CA HIS A 16 -9.59 2.91 -0.84
C HIS A 16 -10.12 1.57 -0.32
N ILE A 17 -9.23 0.62 -0.12
CA ILE A 17 -9.56 -0.72 0.36
C ILE A 17 -8.76 -1.06 1.60
N VAL A 18 -9.41 -1.75 2.52
CA VAL A 18 -8.77 -2.31 3.71
C VAL A 18 -8.77 -3.83 3.58
N LEU A 19 -7.59 -4.44 3.66
CA LEU A 19 -7.42 -5.89 3.68
C LEU A 19 -6.95 -6.33 5.05
N PHE A 20 -7.63 -7.32 5.62
CA PHE A 20 -7.19 -7.99 6.85
C PHE A 20 -6.70 -9.38 6.50
N HIS A 21 -5.54 -9.78 7.03
CA HIS A 21 -4.94 -11.08 6.72
C HIS A 21 -4.12 -11.60 7.91
N GLU A 22 -3.77 -12.87 7.85
CA GLU A 22 -2.96 -13.51 8.89
C GLU A 22 -1.46 -13.52 8.56
N GLY A 23 -1.07 -12.85 7.48
CA GLY A 23 0.32 -12.80 7.03
C GLY A 23 0.68 -13.95 6.10
N GLY A 24 1.95 -14.06 5.80
CA GLY A 24 2.50 -15.12 5.01
C GLY A 24 2.75 -14.80 3.55
N LYS A 25 3.22 -15.80 2.83
CA LYS A 25 3.66 -15.67 1.46
C LYS A 25 2.53 -15.27 0.51
N GLU A 26 1.35 -15.84 0.71
CA GLU A 26 0.20 -15.58 -0.16
C GLU A 26 -0.23 -14.11 -0.14
N THR A 27 -0.17 -13.47 1.03
CA THR A 27 -0.47 -12.06 1.17
C THR A 27 0.56 -11.20 0.44
N LYS A 28 1.84 -11.54 0.59
CA LYS A 28 2.91 -10.83 -0.13
C LYS A 28 2.74 -10.96 -1.64
N GLU A 29 2.35 -12.12 -2.12
CA GLU A 29 2.07 -12.33 -3.54
C GLU A 29 0.94 -11.46 -4.05
N THR A 30 -0.11 -11.26 -3.24
CA THR A 30 -1.21 -10.37 -3.58
C THR A 30 -0.76 -8.91 -3.62
N GLU A 31 -0.05 -8.45 -2.61
CA GLU A 31 0.47 -7.08 -2.55
C GLU A 31 1.41 -6.78 -3.71
N PHE A 32 2.38 -7.66 -3.93
CA PHE A 32 3.37 -7.48 -5.00
C PHE A 32 2.77 -7.66 -6.39
N GLY A 33 1.78 -8.55 -6.54
CA GLY A 33 1.04 -8.70 -7.78
C GLY A 33 0.33 -7.42 -8.18
N PHE A 34 -0.30 -6.76 -7.21
CA PHE A 34 -0.95 -5.47 -7.41
C PHE A 34 0.06 -4.40 -7.88
N ILE A 35 1.22 -4.35 -7.24
CA ILE A 35 2.31 -3.43 -7.63
C ILE A 35 2.82 -3.77 -9.03
N LYS A 36 3.08 -5.05 -9.32
CA LYS A 36 3.61 -5.48 -10.63
C LYS A 36 2.70 -5.08 -11.78
N LYS A 37 1.40 -5.23 -11.59
CA LYS A 37 0.42 -4.84 -12.61
C LYS A 37 0.39 -3.33 -12.81
N GLY A 38 0.54 -2.57 -11.74
CA GLY A 38 0.66 -1.10 -11.85
C GLY A 38 1.91 -0.69 -12.64
N LEU A 39 3.04 -1.33 -12.36
CA LEU A 39 4.28 -1.05 -13.10
C LEU A 39 4.13 -1.36 -14.59
N ALA A 40 3.43 -2.43 -14.94
CA ALA A 40 3.17 -2.79 -16.33
C ALA A 40 2.32 -1.73 -17.07
N LYS A 41 1.57 -0.93 -16.32
CA LYS A 41 0.74 0.16 -16.85
C LYS A 41 1.41 1.53 -16.72
N ASN A 42 2.69 1.57 -16.34
CA ASN A 42 3.45 2.79 -16.08
C ASN A 42 2.85 3.66 -14.96
N GLU A 43 2.23 3.02 -13.98
CA GLU A 43 1.72 3.72 -12.80
C GLU A 43 2.82 3.83 -11.74
N HIS A 44 2.82 4.94 -10.99
CA HIS A 44 3.70 5.09 -9.83
C HIS A 44 3.17 4.25 -8.68
N CYS A 45 4.01 3.40 -8.12
CA CYS A 45 3.63 2.45 -7.08
C CYS A 45 4.36 2.76 -5.79
N PHE A 46 3.59 3.09 -4.75
CA PHE A 46 4.12 3.34 -3.41
C PHE A 46 3.86 2.12 -2.54
N TYR A 47 4.90 1.66 -1.88
CA TYR A 47 4.78 0.58 -0.90
C TYR A 47 5.32 1.10 0.43
N THR A 48 4.44 1.27 1.40
CA THR A 48 4.82 1.81 2.70
C THR A 48 4.94 0.69 3.71
N THR A 49 6.02 0.68 4.47
CA THR A 49 6.35 -0.43 5.35
C THR A 49 7.17 0.03 6.53
N GLN A 50 7.17 -0.76 7.60
CA GLN A 50 8.05 -0.55 8.74
C GLN A 50 9.46 -1.08 8.48
N THR A 51 9.66 -1.88 7.43
CA THR A 51 10.95 -2.50 7.10
C THR A 51 11.39 -2.21 5.67
N PRO A 52 11.62 -0.93 5.32
CA PRO A 52 11.90 -0.55 3.93
C PRO A 52 13.15 -1.20 3.34
N GLY A 53 14.15 -1.52 4.16
CA GLY A 53 15.40 -2.09 3.67
C GLY A 53 15.29 -3.50 3.11
N LYS A 54 14.19 -4.21 3.35
CA LYS A 54 13.99 -5.60 2.90
C LYS A 54 13.10 -5.71 1.68
N ILE A 55 12.26 -4.72 1.43
CA ILE A 55 11.17 -4.85 0.47
C ILE A 55 11.66 -4.97 -0.98
N LEU A 56 12.67 -4.22 -1.36
CA LEU A 56 13.19 -4.29 -2.74
C LEU A 56 13.68 -5.68 -3.09
N ASN A 57 14.38 -6.34 -2.15
CA ASN A 57 14.86 -7.70 -2.38
C ASN A 57 13.70 -8.70 -2.46
N GLU A 58 12.69 -8.54 -1.61
CA GLU A 58 11.49 -9.39 -1.66
C GLU A 58 10.74 -9.21 -2.97
N MET A 59 10.65 -7.99 -3.48
CA MET A 59 10.05 -7.72 -4.79
C MET A 59 10.83 -8.38 -5.92
N LYS A 60 12.16 -8.34 -5.89
CA LYS A 60 13.00 -9.01 -6.87
C LYS A 60 12.78 -10.53 -6.86
N GLU A 61 12.70 -11.13 -5.69
CA GLU A 61 12.43 -12.56 -5.53
C GLU A 61 11.05 -12.94 -6.07
N PHE A 62 10.09 -12.06 -5.96
CA PHE A 62 8.75 -12.27 -6.52
C PHE A 62 8.73 -12.19 -8.05
N GLY A 63 9.69 -11.50 -8.65
CA GLY A 63 9.76 -11.35 -10.10
C GLY A 63 9.51 -9.94 -10.61
N ILE A 64 9.61 -8.93 -9.73
CA ILE A 64 9.53 -7.53 -10.13
C ILE A 64 10.93 -7.05 -10.51
N ASP A 65 11.06 -6.49 -11.71
CA ASP A 65 12.32 -5.86 -12.15
C ASP A 65 12.42 -4.47 -11.50
N THR A 66 13.00 -4.44 -10.30
CA THR A 66 13.13 -3.19 -9.54
C THR A 66 14.12 -2.23 -10.18
N ASP A 67 15.12 -2.74 -10.88
CA ASP A 67 16.15 -1.91 -11.53
C ASP A 67 15.58 -1.17 -12.75
N ALA A 68 14.73 -1.84 -13.54
CA ALA A 68 14.08 -1.23 -14.69
C ALA A 68 12.96 -0.25 -14.30
N ASN A 69 12.43 -0.35 -13.08
CA ASN A 69 11.29 0.43 -12.62
C ASN A 69 11.63 1.41 -11.49
N THR A 70 12.90 1.82 -11.40
CA THR A 70 13.39 2.71 -10.33
C THR A 70 12.58 4.00 -10.21
N GLU A 71 12.13 4.55 -11.31
CA GLU A 71 11.36 5.80 -11.30
C GLU A 71 9.91 5.62 -10.87
N LEU A 72 9.38 4.40 -10.98
CA LEU A 72 7.98 4.09 -10.68
C LEU A 72 7.80 3.46 -9.29
N ILE A 73 8.83 2.88 -8.72
CA ILE A 73 8.75 2.22 -7.41
C ILE A 73 9.20 3.19 -6.31
N HIS A 74 8.33 3.41 -5.35
CA HIS A 74 8.58 4.27 -4.20
C HIS A 74 8.39 3.48 -2.91
N ILE A 75 9.49 3.14 -2.25
CA ILE A 75 9.45 2.45 -0.96
C ILE A 75 9.53 3.50 0.13
N VAL A 76 8.56 3.52 1.01
CA VAL A 76 8.40 4.57 2.02
C VAL A 76 8.32 3.97 3.41
N GLU A 77 9.10 4.49 4.34
CA GLU A 77 9.00 4.10 5.73
C GLU A 77 7.80 4.78 6.38
N ILE A 78 7.01 4.00 7.13
CA ILE A 78 5.85 4.53 7.84
C ILE A 78 6.34 5.43 8.98
N PRO A 79 5.85 6.69 9.08
CA PRO A 79 6.28 7.60 10.14
C PRO A 79 5.78 7.14 11.51
N GLU A 80 6.52 7.53 12.56
CA GLU A 80 6.12 7.22 13.94
C GLU A 80 4.79 7.84 14.31
N LYS A 81 4.57 9.08 13.86
CA LYS A 81 3.32 9.78 14.09
C LYS A 81 2.37 9.52 12.95
N PHE A 82 1.30 8.88 13.27
CA PHE A 82 0.33 8.47 12.30
C PHE A 82 -0.35 9.63 11.58
N GLU A 83 -0.55 10.73 12.29
CA GLU A 83 -1.14 11.95 11.73
C GLU A 83 -0.36 12.48 10.51
N ASP A 84 0.94 12.19 10.46
CA ASP A 84 1.80 12.65 9.37
C ASP A 84 1.72 11.77 8.13
N TYR A 85 1.08 10.60 8.22
CA TYR A 85 1.11 9.59 7.17
C TYR A 85 0.44 10.06 5.87
N SER A 86 -0.81 10.48 5.97
CA SER A 86 -1.57 10.93 4.79
C SER A 86 -0.89 12.11 4.11
N LYS A 87 -0.43 13.07 4.90
CA LYS A 87 0.26 14.25 4.38
C LYS A 87 1.55 13.86 3.65
N MET A 88 2.31 12.94 4.22
CA MET A 88 3.55 12.46 3.61
C MET A 88 3.29 11.84 2.23
N ILE A 89 2.28 10.98 2.12
CA ILE A 89 1.93 10.36 0.85
C ILE A 89 1.42 11.40 -0.14
N LEU A 90 0.55 12.30 0.28
CA LEU A 90 0.04 13.36 -0.58
C LEU A 90 1.15 14.27 -1.12
N ASP A 91 2.12 14.62 -0.27
CA ASP A 91 3.26 15.45 -0.68
C ASP A 91 4.11 14.73 -1.73
N LYS A 92 4.34 13.43 -1.55
CA LYS A 92 5.09 12.62 -2.51
C LYS A 92 4.36 12.49 -3.85
N VAL A 93 3.06 12.29 -3.81
CA VAL A 93 2.23 12.21 -5.02
C VAL A 93 2.19 13.55 -5.74
N ALA A 94 2.09 14.65 -5.00
CA ALA A 94 2.09 15.99 -5.59
C ALA A 94 3.40 16.34 -6.30
N ALA A 95 4.51 15.70 -5.92
CA ALA A 95 5.81 15.90 -6.56
C ALA A 95 5.95 15.14 -7.89
N LEU A 96 5.01 14.24 -8.22
CA LEU A 96 5.02 13.49 -9.46
C LEU A 96 4.55 14.35 -10.64
N PRO A 97 4.87 13.95 -11.89
CA PRO A 97 4.31 14.62 -13.06
C PRO A 97 2.78 14.69 -13.00
N GLU A 98 2.23 15.78 -13.53
CA GLU A 98 0.78 15.97 -13.58
C GLU A 98 0.09 14.78 -14.27
N ASP A 99 -1.09 14.42 -13.77
CA ASP A 99 -1.90 13.30 -14.27
C ASP A 99 -1.26 11.91 -14.09
N SER A 100 -0.25 11.79 -13.24
CA SER A 100 0.33 10.47 -12.91
C SER A 100 -0.68 9.58 -12.23
N LYS A 101 -0.81 8.33 -12.71
CA LYS A 101 -1.60 7.31 -12.02
C LYS A 101 -0.79 6.67 -10.92
N VAL A 102 -1.46 6.35 -9.82
CA VAL A 102 -0.80 5.93 -8.59
C VAL A 102 -1.47 4.69 -7.99
N ARG A 103 -0.66 3.77 -7.49
CA ARG A 103 -1.10 2.67 -6.62
C ARG A 103 -0.36 2.77 -5.31
N VAL A 104 -1.08 2.67 -4.20
CA VAL A 104 -0.46 2.69 -2.87
C VAL A 104 -0.82 1.41 -2.13
N VAL A 105 0.20 0.73 -1.60
CA VAL A 105 0.02 -0.36 -0.65
C VAL A 105 0.65 0.07 0.66
N SER A 106 -0.17 0.18 1.69
CA SER A 106 0.27 0.53 3.03
C SER A 106 0.17 -0.71 3.91
N THR A 107 1.29 -1.15 4.49
CA THR A 107 1.32 -2.36 5.31
C THR A 107 1.38 -2.02 6.78
N HIS A 108 0.58 -2.73 7.57
CA HIS A 108 0.47 -2.51 9.01
C HIS A 108 0.40 -3.85 9.75
N TYR A 109 1.02 -3.90 10.91
CA TYR A 109 0.79 -4.97 11.88
C TYR A 109 -0.23 -4.48 12.87
N PHE A 110 -1.26 -5.26 13.12
CA PHE A 110 -2.35 -4.85 13.97
C PHE A 110 -2.74 -5.91 14.98
N ASP A 111 -2.84 -5.47 16.21
CA ASP A 111 -3.19 -6.30 17.36
C ASP A 111 -4.51 -5.75 17.92
N PHE A 112 -5.57 -6.52 17.84
CA PHE A 112 -6.91 -6.14 18.29
C PHE A 112 -7.16 -6.48 19.75
N ASP A 113 -6.14 -6.58 20.58
CA ASP A 113 -6.27 -7.01 21.97
C ASP A 113 -6.89 -5.95 22.88
N THR A 114 -6.95 -4.70 22.47
CA THR A 114 -7.57 -3.62 23.24
C THR A 114 -8.48 -2.77 22.38
N GLU A 115 -9.49 -2.16 23.03
CA GLU A 115 -10.39 -1.21 22.38
C GLU A 115 -9.64 0.03 21.90
N GLU A 116 -8.67 0.49 22.69
CA GLU A 116 -7.84 1.64 22.31
C GLU A 116 -7.10 1.42 20.99
N LYS A 117 -6.52 0.24 20.79
CA LYS A 117 -5.84 -0.08 19.54
C LYS A 117 -6.80 -0.15 18.37
N THR A 118 -7.98 -0.72 18.58
CA THR A 118 -9.01 -0.80 17.54
C THR A 118 -9.51 0.60 17.16
N ASP A 119 -9.73 1.48 18.13
CA ASP A 119 -10.13 2.85 17.90
C ASP A 119 -9.05 3.62 17.14
N ARG A 120 -7.78 3.40 17.48
CA ARG A 120 -6.67 4.02 16.77
C ARG A 120 -6.61 3.59 15.31
N MET A 121 -6.83 2.32 15.02
CA MET A 121 -6.90 1.84 13.65
C MET A 121 -8.02 2.53 12.88
N ALA A 122 -9.19 2.67 13.50
CA ALA A 122 -10.32 3.34 12.88
C ALA A 122 -10.02 4.81 12.57
N GLU A 123 -9.33 5.52 13.45
CA GLU A 123 -8.88 6.90 13.22
C GLU A 123 -7.91 6.97 12.04
N ILE A 124 -6.98 6.03 11.96
CA ILE A 124 -6.03 5.88 10.89
C ILE A 124 -6.73 5.75 9.54
N GLU A 125 -7.66 4.81 9.46
CA GLU A 125 -8.40 4.54 8.24
C GLU A 125 -9.29 5.72 7.84
N GLN A 126 -9.85 6.44 8.82
CA GLN A 126 -10.63 7.63 8.54
C GLN A 126 -9.76 8.73 7.91
N CYS A 127 -8.54 8.93 8.41
CA CYS A 127 -7.62 9.91 7.83
C CYS A 127 -7.26 9.56 6.38
N VAL A 128 -7.00 8.29 6.10
CA VAL A 128 -6.72 7.82 4.74
C VAL A 128 -7.96 7.99 3.87
N ASP A 129 -9.12 7.61 4.37
CA ASP A 129 -10.37 7.71 3.63
C ASP A 129 -10.72 9.15 3.26
N ASP A 130 -10.44 10.09 4.15
CA ASP A 130 -10.67 11.51 3.90
C ASP A 130 -9.78 12.05 2.77
N ASP A 131 -8.58 11.51 2.62
CA ASP A 131 -7.56 12.07 1.73
C ASP A 131 -7.30 11.27 0.45
N PHE A 132 -7.69 9.98 0.38
CA PHE A 132 -7.30 9.13 -0.75
C PHE A 132 -7.81 9.64 -2.11
N HIS A 133 -8.94 10.32 -2.11
CA HIS A 133 -9.51 10.87 -3.35
C HIS A 133 -8.67 11.98 -3.98
N LYS A 134 -7.69 12.49 -3.24
CA LYS A 134 -6.73 13.48 -3.75
C LYS A 134 -5.63 12.83 -4.59
N ILE A 135 -5.54 11.50 -4.60
CA ILE A 135 -4.63 10.77 -5.47
C ILE A 135 -5.39 10.25 -6.69
N ASN A 136 -4.68 10.08 -7.79
CA ASN A 136 -5.25 9.53 -9.01
C ASN A 136 -4.97 8.03 -9.07
N GLY A 137 -5.70 7.23 -8.31
CA GLY A 137 -5.48 5.80 -8.27
C GLY A 137 -6.09 5.10 -7.07
N ASN A 138 -5.56 3.93 -6.78
CA ASN A 138 -6.09 3.04 -5.74
C ASN A 138 -5.16 2.99 -4.52
N PHE A 139 -5.77 2.90 -3.35
CA PHE A 139 -5.07 2.84 -2.08
C PHE A 139 -5.51 1.58 -1.34
N VAL A 140 -4.56 0.69 -1.06
CA VAL A 140 -4.81 -0.54 -0.32
C VAL A 140 -4.09 -0.46 1.03
N CYS A 141 -4.84 -0.50 2.12
CA CYS A 141 -4.30 -0.65 3.46
C CYS A 141 -4.35 -2.13 3.84
N SER A 142 -3.20 -2.74 4.02
CA SER A 142 -3.04 -4.16 4.29
C SER A 142 -2.65 -4.37 5.75
N PHE A 143 -3.54 -4.99 6.54
CA PHE A 143 -3.35 -5.20 7.96
C PHE A 143 -3.09 -6.67 8.27
N GLU A 144 -1.89 -6.97 8.78
CA GLU A 144 -1.62 -8.29 9.34
C GLU A 144 -2.16 -8.33 10.77
N VAL A 145 -3.14 -9.20 10.99
CA VAL A 145 -3.77 -9.36 12.29
C VAL A 145 -2.93 -10.33 13.13
N ILE A 146 -2.45 -9.87 14.26
CA ILE A 146 -1.68 -10.68 15.21
C ILE A 146 -2.67 -11.36 16.16
N ARG A 147 -2.54 -12.66 16.30
CA ARG A 147 -3.39 -13.48 17.19
C ARG A 147 -2.59 -14.11 18.30
#